data_6a791d5b389e2e5af70989a122bfd42d
#
_entry.id   6a791d5b389e2e5af70989a122bfd42d
#
_cell.length_a   1.000
_cell.length_b   1.000
_cell.length_c   1.000
_cell.angle_alpha   90.00
_cell.angle_beta   90.00
_cell.angle_gamma   90.00
#
_symmetry.space_group_name_H-M   'P 1'
#
loop_
_entity.id
_entity.type
_entity.pdbx_description
1 polymer ?
#
loop_
_entity_poly.entity_id
_entity_poly.type
_entity_poly.pdbx_seq_one_letter_code
_entity_poly.pdbx_strand_id
1 'polypeptide(L)'
;MPKAYVFTRYGGPEAEALVDLDRPGAGPGQLVVAVRAAGVNPVDWKQRTGYRRPGGPARELPAVFGNEVAGVVEETGEGVTGFAVGDEVFGNPVAGGYAEYAVLPVTTTAHKPAGLSFTDAATLPVAAATAYDGIRQLGLPSGATLLITGAGGGVGVAAVQLARAGGLRIVGVASEAKKDLVESLGAVHVASGPELAERVRAVAPGGVDAVFDLVGGEVLEAAATLLTDRTKLITGADRETVARLGGAPVARARTAAVLDAVAALAVGGELKPYVTRTFPLELAAEALRTVEEGHARGKVVIEVAE
;
A
#
# COMPACT_ATOMS: atom_id res chain seq x y z
N MET A 1 20.95 12.88 -17.89
CA MET A 1 20.46 13.15 -16.52
C MET A 1 19.44 12.06 -16.18
N PRO A 2 19.35 11.62 -14.90
CA PRO A 2 18.37 10.65 -14.49
C PRO A 2 16.94 11.13 -14.69
N LYS A 3 16.04 10.20 -15.04
CA LYS A 3 14.64 10.50 -15.28
C LYS A 3 13.78 10.34 -14.03
N ALA A 4 12.77 11.18 -13.90
CA ALA A 4 11.76 11.07 -12.86
C ALA A 4 10.37 11.48 -13.39
N TYR A 5 9.33 10.82 -12.89
CA TYR A 5 7.94 11.17 -13.16
C TYR A 5 7.40 12.05 -12.02
N VAL A 6 7.00 13.26 -12.37
CA VAL A 6 6.68 14.34 -11.43
C VAL A 6 5.28 14.92 -11.66
N PHE A 7 4.74 15.61 -10.65
CA PHE A 7 3.70 16.63 -10.86
C PHE A 7 4.28 18.02 -10.62
N THR A 8 4.03 18.92 -11.55
CA THR A 8 4.61 20.28 -11.61
C THR A 8 3.76 21.32 -10.86
N ARG A 9 2.49 21.00 -10.63
CA ARG A 9 1.51 21.75 -9.84
C ARG A 9 0.45 20.81 -9.29
N TYR A 10 -0.34 21.25 -8.34
CA TYR A 10 -1.52 20.51 -7.91
C TYR A 10 -2.59 20.57 -9.00
N GLY A 11 -3.29 19.45 -9.24
CA GLY A 11 -4.33 19.37 -10.27
C GLY A 11 -4.60 17.95 -10.75
N GLY A 12 -5.08 17.84 -11.97
CA GLY A 12 -5.34 16.59 -12.67
C GLY A 12 -4.11 16.03 -13.40
N PRO A 13 -4.32 15.03 -14.28
CA PRO A 13 -3.24 14.39 -15.05
C PRO A 13 -2.43 15.35 -15.93
N GLU A 14 -3.00 16.49 -16.30
CA GLU A 14 -2.31 17.54 -17.07
C GLU A 14 -1.15 18.23 -16.30
N ALA A 15 -1.01 17.94 -15.01
CA ALA A 15 0.09 18.42 -14.18
C ALA A 15 1.29 17.47 -14.16
N GLU A 16 1.21 16.31 -14.79
CA GLU A 16 2.21 15.26 -14.77
C GLU A 16 3.21 15.40 -15.91
N ALA A 17 4.47 15.06 -15.65
CA ALA A 17 5.53 15.07 -16.65
C ALA A 17 6.63 14.07 -16.30
N LEU A 18 7.23 13.46 -17.34
CA LEU A 18 8.53 12.80 -17.24
C LEU A 18 9.62 13.86 -17.50
N VAL A 19 10.52 14.01 -16.55
CA VAL A 19 11.57 15.05 -16.61
C VAL A 19 12.93 14.46 -16.26
N ASP A 20 13.97 15.16 -16.70
CA ASP A 20 15.33 14.91 -16.24
C ASP A 20 15.58 15.69 -14.94
N LEU A 21 16.12 15.03 -13.91
CA LEU A 21 16.50 15.64 -12.64
C LEU A 21 17.95 15.31 -12.31
N ASP A 22 18.57 16.15 -11.47
CA ASP A 22 19.87 15.82 -10.90
C ASP A 22 19.76 14.59 -9.99
N ARG A 23 20.80 13.75 -10.00
CA ARG A 23 20.91 12.65 -9.05
C ARG A 23 20.94 13.21 -7.62
N PRO A 24 20.08 12.74 -6.72
CA PRO A 24 20.11 13.17 -5.33
C PRO A 24 21.37 12.67 -4.62
N GLY A 25 21.81 13.39 -3.57
CA GLY A 25 22.83 12.91 -2.63
C GLY A 25 22.21 12.35 -1.36
N ALA A 26 22.95 11.48 -0.66
CA ALA A 26 22.53 10.95 0.62
C ALA A 26 22.79 11.94 1.76
N GLY A 27 21.74 12.37 2.46
CA GLY A 27 21.87 13.10 3.73
C GLY A 27 22.22 12.16 4.91
N PRO A 28 22.44 12.71 6.12
CA PRO A 28 22.70 11.90 7.31
C PRO A 28 21.60 10.87 7.57
N GLY A 29 21.99 9.61 7.79
CA GLY A 29 21.05 8.50 8.02
C GLY A 29 20.20 8.10 6.80
N GLN A 30 20.64 8.47 5.59
CA GLN A 30 19.93 8.18 4.33
C GLN A 30 20.79 7.36 3.37
N LEU A 31 20.11 6.72 2.43
CA LEU A 31 20.67 5.96 1.33
C LEU A 31 20.22 6.59 0.02
N VAL A 32 21.09 6.69 -0.99
CA VAL A 32 20.67 6.84 -2.39
C VAL A 32 20.56 5.44 -2.98
N VAL A 33 19.42 5.15 -3.58
CA VAL A 33 19.10 3.85 -4.17
C VAL A 33 18.84 4.00 -5.65
N ALA A 34 19.54 3.24 -6.48
CA ALA A 34 19.18 3.03 -7.88
C ALA A 34 17.91 2.18 -7.90
N VAL A 35 16.79 2.79 -8.28
CA VAL A 35 15.47 2.15 -8.25
C VAL A 35 15.39 1.09 -9.35
N ARG A 36 14.89 -0.08 -9.01
CA ARG A 36 14.56 -1.18 -9.94
C ARG A 36 13.06 -1.34 -10.11
N ALA A 37 12.30 -1.03 -9.05
CA ALA A 37 10.85 -1.09 -9.08
C ALA A 37 10.23 -0.09 -8.10
N ALA A 38 9.07 0.47 -8.45
CA ALA A 38 8.27 1.34 -7.59
C ALA A 38 6.80 0.89 -7.60
N GLY A 39 6.22 0.70 -6.43
CA GLY A 39 4.82 0.29 -6.31
C GLY A 39 3.87 1.48 -6.48
N VAL A 40 2.76 1.26 -7.20
CA VAL A 40 1.73 2.28 -7.45
C VAL A 40 0.60 2.17 -6.43
N ASN A 41 0.21 3.31 -5.86
CA ASN A 41 -0.79 3.37 -4.80
C ASN A 41 -1.77 4.53 -4.98
N PRO A 42 -3.02 4.43 -4.46
CA PRO A 42 -3.98 5.52 -4.53
C PRO A 42 -3.49 6.84 -3.91
N VAL A 43 -2.61 6.78 -2.91
CA VAL A 43 -2.04 7.98 -2.30
C VAL A 43 -1.20 8.81 -3.27
N ASP A 44 -0.65 8.20 -4.31
CA ASP A 44 0.25 8.88 -5.25
C ASP A 44 -0.54 9.92 -6.06
N TRP A 45 -1.66 9.53 -6.70
CA TRP A 45 -2.51 10.49 -7.41
C TRP A 45 -3.24 11.46 -6.46
N LYS A 46 -3.62 11.02 -5.25
CA LYS A 46 -4.20 11.90 -4.24
C LYS A 46 -3.23 13.02 -3.83
N GLN A 47 -1.94 12.78 -3.78
CA GLN A 47 -0.94 13.81 -3.53
C GLN A 47 -0.90 14.86 -4.64
N ARG A 48 -1.04 14.47 -5.90
CA ARG A 48 -1.19 15.38 -7.03
C ARG A 48 -2.41 16.29 -6.88
N THR A 49 -3.54 15.79 -6.36
CA THR A 49 -4.75 16.61 -6.10
C THR A 49 -4.68 17.43 -4.82
N GLY A 50 -3.53 17.49 -4.15
CA GLY A 50 -3.31 18.30 -2.95
C GLY A 50 -3.51 17.56 -1.63
N TYR A 51 -3.78 16.25 -1.64
CA TYR A 51 -3.85 15.48 -0.40
C TYR A 51 -2.52 15.51 0.35
N ARG A 52 -2.59 15.81 1.64
CA ARG A 52 -1.46 15.76 2.58
C ARG A 52 -1.78 14.83 3.74
N ARG A 53 -0.78 14.07 4.17
CA ARG A 53 -0.90 13.33 5.42
C ARG A 53 -0.97 14.33 6.57
N PRO A 54 -1.80 14.10 7.60
CA PRO A 54 -1.80 14.96 8.79
C PRO A 54 -0.39 15.10 9.38
N GLY A 55 0.05 16.35 9.63
CA GLY A 55 1.38 16.65 10.13
C GLY A 55 2.53 16.52 9.11
N GLY A 56 2.26 16.12 7.89
CA GLY A 56 3.28 16.04 6.84
C GLY A 56 3.63 17.42 6.26
N PRO A 57 4.89 17.62 5.81
CA PRO A 57 5.31 18.85 5.16
C PRO A 57 4.58 19.08 3.84
N ALA A 58 4.53 20.33 3.38
CA ALA A 58 4.19 20.64 2.01
C ALA A 58 5.27 20.05 1.08
N ARG A 59 4.85 19.50 -0.07
CA ARG A 59 5.81 19.09 -1.10
C ARG A 59 6.28 20.32 -1.88
N GLU A 60 7.57 20.42 -2.09
CA GLU A 60 8.15 21.35 -3.06
C GLU A 60 7.83 20.84 -4.46
N LEU A 61 7.50 21.74 -5.35
CA LEU A 61 7.17 21.43 -6.74
C LEU A 61 8.32 21.85 -7.67
N PRO A 62 8.65 21.08 -8.70
CA PRO A 62 8.03 19.81 -9.10
C PRO A 62 8.30 18.69 -8.09
N ALA A 63 7.30 17.85 -7.80
CA ALA A 63 7.41 16.75 -6.84
C ALA A 63 7.36 15.38 -7.53
N VAL A 64 8.31 14.51 -7.22
CA VAL A 64 8.35 13.14 -7.73
C VAL A 64 7.25 12.30 -7.11
N PHE A 65 6.56 11.51 -7.92
CA PHE A 65 5.56 10.54 -7.45
C PHE A 65 6.20 9.33 -6.76
N GLY A 66 5.36 8.55 -6.09
CA GLY A 66 5.71 7.24 -5.53
C GLY A 66 6.07 7.27 -4.05
N ASN A 67 5.54 6.30 -3.31
CA ASN A 67 5.69 6.20 -1.87
C ASN A 67 6.36 4.90 -1.41
N GLU A 68 6.79 4.05 -2.34
CA GLU A 68 7.51 2.79 -2.08
C GLU A 68 8.39 2.41 -3.27
N VAL A 69 9.56 1.89 -2.98
CA VAL A 69 10.53 1.43 -3.99
C VAL A 69 11.29 0.20 -3.52
N ALA A 70 11.90 -0.50 -4.48
CA ALA A 70 12.95 -1.47 -4.27
C ALA A 70 14.09 -1.20 -5.28
N GLY A 71 15.33 -1.41 -4.86
CA GLY A 71 16.50 -1.15 -5.70
C GLY A 71 17.81 -1.48 -5.00
N VAL A 72 18.91 -0.94 -5.52
CA VAL A 72 20.27 -1.20 -5.07
C VAL A 72 20.86 0.07 -4.47
N VAL A 73 21.50 -0.03 -3.32
CA VAL A 73 22.17 1.09 -2.65
C VAL A 73 23.38 1.53 -3.48
N GLU A 74 23.43 2.82 -3.82
CA GLU A 74 24.54 3.43 -4.57
C GLU A 74 25.35 4.42 -3.74
N GLU A 75 24.78 4.94 -2.64
CA GLU A 75 25.46 5.86 -1.74
C GLU A 75 24.88 5.73 -0.34
N THR A 76 25.74 5.84 0.67
CA THR A 76 25.36 5.89 2.08
C THR A 76 25.71 7.24 2.69
N GLY A 77 24.79 7.89 3.36
CA GLY A 77 25.02 9.15 4.06
C GLY A 77 25.76 8.99 5.37
N GLU A 78 26.10 10.10 5.98
CA GLU A 78 26.79 10.13 7.28
C GLU A 78 25.98 9.39 8.35
N GLY A 79 26.67 8.61 9.19
CA GLY A 79 26.08 7.87 10.33
C GLY A 79 25.26 6.64 9.93
N VAL A 80 25.21 6.26 8.66
CA VAL A 80 24.56 5.03 8.22
C VAL A 80 25.34 3.82 8.73
N THR A 81 24.64 2.90 9.38
CA THR A 81 25.14 1.59 9.80
C THR A 81 24.16 0.51 9.34
N GLY A 82 24.69 -0.69 9.04
CA GLY A 82 23.87 -1.83 8.62
C GLY A 82 23.48 -1.86 7.15
N PHE A 83 23.91 -0.88 6.34
CA PHE A 83 23.75 -0.85 4.89
C PHE A 83 25.06 -0.46 4.20
N ALA A 84 25.32 -1.04 3.05
CA ALA A 84 26.48 -0.76 2.21
C ALA A 84 26.07 -0.55 0.74
N VAL A 85 26.96 0.07 -0.04
CA VAL A 85 26.80 0.16 -1.50
C VAL A 85 26.75 -1.26 -2.07
N GLY A 86 25.79 -1.51 -2.97
CA GLY A 86 25.53 -2.81 -3.56
C GLY A 86 24.44 -3.63 -2.84
N ASP A 87 24.00 -3.22 -1.65
CA ASP A 87 22.90 -3.91 -0.96
C ASP A 87 21.58 -3.75 -1.71
N GLU A 88 20.85 -4.85 -1.85
CA GLU A 88 19.47 -4.83 -2.36
C GLU A 88 18.51 -4.47 -1.23
N VAL A 89 17.74 -3.41 -1.42
CA VAL A 89 16.86 -2.84 -0.39
C VAL A 89 15.47 -2.51 -0.92
N PHE A 90 14.53 -2.32 -0.01
CA PHE A 90 13.21 -1.78 -0.30
C PHE A 90 12.74 -0.90 0.85
N GLY A 91 11.89 0.11 0.56
CA GLY A 91 11.46 1.04 1.60
C GLY A 91 10.60 2.18 1.10
N ASN A 92 10.41 3.17 2.00
CA ASN A 92 9.62 4.35 1.71
C ASN A 92 10.53 5.56 1.43
N PRO A 93 10.57 6.08 0.19
CA PRO A 93 11.39 7.24 -0.16
C PRO A 93 10.84 8.53 0.45
N VAL A 94 11.74 9.50 0.73
CA VAL A 94 11.36 10.81 1.29
C VAL A 94 10.79 11.77 0.24
N ALA A 95 11.32 11.75 -0.98
CA ALA A 95 11.01 12.72 -2.02
C ALA A 95 10.27 12.14 -3.24
N GLY A 96 9.90 10.85 -3.19
CA GLY A 96 9.25 10.14 -4.28
C GLY A 96 10.11 8.99 -4.80
N GLY A 97 9.49 8.09 -5.59
CA GLY A 97 10.11 6.85 -6.03
C GLY A 97 9.89 6.51 -7.51
N TYR A 98 9.11 7.30 -8.26
CA TYR A 98 8.99 7.09 -9.72
C TYR A 98 10.14 7.80 -10.43
N ALA A 99 11.34 7.31 -10.20
CA ALA A 99 12.58 7.88 -10.70
C ALA A 99 13.67 6.81 -10.77
N GLU A 100 14.73 7.08 -11.52
CA GLU A 100 15.90 6.20 -11.58
C GLU A 100 16.64 6.14 -10.23
N TYR A 101 16.57 7.21 -9.43
CA TYR A 101 17.17 7.28 -8.09
C TYR A 101 16.18 7.79 -7.06
N ALA A 102 16.24 7.23 -5.86
CA ALA A 102 15.43 7.64 -4.73
C ALA A 102 16.26 7.73 -3.45
N VAL A 103 15.87 8.62 -2.53
CA VAL A 103 16.49 8.74 -1.20
C VAL A 103 15.63 8.03 -0.18
N LEU A 104 16.21 7.07 0.54
CA LEU A 104 15.56 6.27 1.57
C LEU A 104 16.19 6.51 2.94
N PRO A 105 15.42 6.90 3.98
CA PRO A 105 15.90 6.89 5.36
C PRO A 105 16.11 5.44 5.84
N VAL A 106 17.20 5.15 6.53
CA VAL A 106 17.46 3.82 7.10
C VAL A 106 16.33 3.34 8.03
N THR A 107 15.63 4.27 8.68
CA THR A 107 14.52 3.95 9.61
C THR A 107 13.29 3.35 8.92
N THR A 108 13.14 3.55 7.61
CA THR A 108 12.02 3.07 6.79
C THR A 108 12.50 2.23 5.60
N THR A 109 13.68 1.62 5.74
CA THR A 109 14.32 0.77 4.73
C THR A 109 14.66 -0.58 5.34
N ALA A 110 14.51 -1.65 4.56
CA ALA A 110 14.92 -3.00 4.92
C ALA A 110 15.70 -3.63 3.77
N HIS A 111 16.55 -4.63 4.09
CA HIS A 111 17.20 -5.45 3.08
C HIS A 111 16.16 -6.29 2.34
N LYS A 112 16.27 -6.33 1.01
CA LYS A 112 15.46 -7.22 0.18
C LYS A 112 15.97 -8.65 0.32
N PRO A 113 15.14 -9.59 0.83
CA PRO A 113 15.54 -11.00 0.85
C PRO A 113 15.83 -11.53 -0.56
N ALA A 114 16.83 -12.40 -0.70
CA ALA A 114 17.22 -13.02 -1.97
C ALA A 114 16.06 -13.78 -2.67
N GLY A 115 15.08 -14.28 -1.89
CA GLY A 115 13.89 -14.96 -2.42
C GLY A 115 12.80 -14.06 -3.00
N LEU A 116 12.94 -12.72 -2.93
CA LEU A 116 11.98 -11.78 -3.49
C LEU A 116 12.58 -11.08 -4.72
N SER A 117 11.75 -10.88 -5.75
CA SER A 117 12.07 -9.96 -6.86
C SER A 117 12.01 -8.51 -6.40
N PHE A 118 12.65 -7.58 -7.11
CA PHE A 118 12.47 -6.15 -6.86
C PHE A 118 11.02 -5.71 -7.04
N THR A 119 10.34 -6.25 -8.04
CA THR A 119 8.93 -6.01 -8.32
C THR A 119 8.03 -6.39 -7.16
N ASP A 120 8.24 -7.57 -6.56
CA ASP A 120 7.49 -8.00 -5.37
C ASP A 120 7.84 -7.15 -4.14
N ALA A 121 9.14 -6.92 -3.89
CA ALA A 121 9.60 -6.15 -2.75
C ALA A 121 9.07 -4.70 -2.76
N ALA A 122 8.97 -4.07 -3.94
CA ALA A 122 8.42 -2.73 -4.12
C ALA A 122 6.93 -2.62 -3.75
N THR A 123 6.21 -3.73 -3.52
CA THR A 123 4.80 -3.71 -3.11
C THR A 123 4.59 -3.79 -1.60
N LEU A 124 5.64 -4.11 -0.85
CA LEU A 124 5.54 -4.38 0.59
C LEU A 124 5.42 -3.11 1.46
N PRO A 125 6.15 -1.99 1.19
CA PRO A 125 6.22 -0.89 2.14
C PRO A 125 4.91 -0.13 2.35
N VAL A 126 4.01 -0.12 1.36
CA VAL A 126 2.71 0.53 1.50
C VAL A 126 1.60 -0.50 1.69
N ALA A 127 1.40 -1.41 0.75
CA ALA A 127 0.24 -2.28 0.77
C ALA A 127 0.33 -3.36 1.86
N ALA A 128 1.38 -4.16 1.86
CA ALA A 128 1.56 -5.24 2.82
C ALA A 128 1.74 -4.70 4.25
N ALA A 129 2.55 -3.65 4.44
CA ALA A 129 2.74 -3.06 5.75
C ALA A 129 1.47 -2.37 6.29
N THR A 130 0.58 -1.81 5.42
CA THR A 130 -0.73 -1.31 5.87
C THR A 130 -1.62 -2.44 6.35
N ALA A 131 -1.66 -3.54 5.60
CA ALA A 131 -2.43 -4.72 5.96
C ALA A 131 -1.92 -5.33 7.28
N TYR A 132 -0.61 -5.48 7.42
CA TYR A 132 0.04 -6.00 8.63
C TYR A 132 -0.30 -5.17 9.87
N ASP A 133 -0.11 -3.85 9.79
CA ASP A 133 -0.42 -2.94 10.90
C ASP A 133 -1.93 -2.99 11.25
N GLY A 134 -2.82 -3.00 10.24
CA GLY A 134 -4.27 -3.05 10.46
C GLY A 134 -4.74 -4.36 11.11
N ILE A 135 -4.25 -5.53 10.66
CA ILE A 135 -4.60 -6.82 11.27
C ILE A 135 -4.11 -6.89 12.72
N ARG A 136 -2.89 -6.40 12.99
CA ARG A 136 -2.36 -6.35 14.37
C ARG A 136 -3.13 -5.38 15.25
N GLN A 137 -3.52 -4.21 14.73
CA GLN A 137 -4.33 -3.22 15.45
C GLN A 137 -5.68 -3.79 15.91
N LEU A 138 -6.33 -4.59 15.06
CA LEU A 138 -7.61 -5.24 15.41
C LEU A 138 -7.47 -6.30 16.49
N GLY A 139 -6.35 -7.03 16.54
CA GLY A 139 -6.04 -7.99 17.59
C GLY A 139 -7.11 -9.06 17.77
N LEU A 140 -7.65 -9.62 16.68
CA LEU A 140 -8.74 -10.58 16.71
C LEU A 140 -8.23 -11.98 17.07
N PRO A 141 -8.99 -12.75 17.85
CA PRO A 141 -8.68 -14.14 18.11
C PRO A 141 -8.95 -15.01 16.86
N SER A 142 -8.26 -16.14 16.77
CA SER A 142 -8.55 -17.15 15.73
C SER A 142 -10.03 -17.56 15.76
N GLY A 143 -10.63 -17.75 14.60
CA GLY A 143 -12.04 -18.05 14.42
C GLY A 143 -12.97 -16.82 14.37
N ALA A 144 -12.50 -15.61 14.68
CA ALA A 144 -13.28 -14.40 14.52
C ALA A 144 -13.55 -14.09 13.04
N THR A 145 -14.63 -13.37 12.75
CA THR A 145 -15.05 -12.98 11.40
C THR A 145 -14.65 -11.53 11.12
N LEU A 146 -13.76 -11.34 10.15
CA LEU A 146 -13.31 -10.02 9.69
C LEU A 146 -13.96 -9.67 8.35
N LEU A 147 -14.63 -8.51 8.29
CA LEU A 147 -15.07 -7.91 7.04
C LEU A 147 -13.96 -6.99 6.49
N ILE A 148 -13.55 -7.23 5.26
CA ILE A 148 -12.56 -6.38 4.56
C ILE A 148 -13.26 -5.75 3.35
N THR A 149 -13.39 -4.43 3.30
CA THR A 149 -13.85 -3.72 2.11
C THR A 149 -12.67 -3.41 1.20
N GLY A 150 -12.88 -3.42 -0.13
CA GLY A 150 -11.78 -3.28 -1.07
C GLY A 150 -10.82 -4.48 -1.11
N ALA A 151 -11.33 -5.69 -0.79
CA ALA A 151 -10.56 -6.92 -0.66
C ALA A 151 -9.73 -7.31 -1.89
N GLY A 152 -10.14 -6.90 -3.09
CA GLY A 152 -9.42 -7.18 -4.34
C GLY A 152 -8.39 -6.11 -4.75
N GLY A 153 -8.16 -5.09 -3.92
CA GLY A 153 -7.10 -4.07 -4.11
C GLY A 153 -5.77 -4.48 -3.46
N GLY A 154 -4.72 -3.68 -3.65
CA GLY A 154 -3.38 -4.02 -3.18
C GLY A 154 -3.29 -4.30 -1.67
N VAL A 155 -3.84 -3.42 -0.84
CA VAL A 155 -3.90 -3.64 0.63
C VAL A 155 -4.86 -4.78 0.97
N GLY A 156 -6.00 -4.87 0.28
CA GLY A 156 -7.03 -5.89 0.53
C GLY A 156 -6.52 -7.31 0.31
N VAL A 157 -5.80 -7.55 -0.80
CA VAL A 157 -5.19 -8.85 -1.10
C VAL A 157 -4.20 -9.28 0.00
N ALA A 158 -3.37 -8.34 0.48
CA ALA A 158 -2.46 -8.61 1.58
C ALA A 158 -3.21 -8.86 2.91
N ALA A 159 -4.25 -8.05 3.21
CA ALA A 159 -5.04 -8.17 4.43
C ALA A 159 -5.78 -9.51 4.50
N VAL A 160 -6.36 -9.97 3.39
CA VAL A 160 -7.02 -11.29 3.31
C VAL A 160 -6.04 -12.41 3.64
N GLN A 161 -4.84 -12.39 3.05
CA GLN A 161 -3.83 -13.42 3.29
C GLN A 161 -3.36 -13.43 4.74
N LEU A 162 -3.01 -12.26 5.30
CA LEU A 162 -2.55 -12.13 6.69
C LEU A 162 -3.64 -12.51 7.69
N ALA A 163 -4.89 -12.11 7.45
CA ALA A 163 -6.02 -12.49 8.28
C ALA A 163 -6.27 -14.00 8.26
N ARG A 164 -6.17 -14.64 7.07
CA ARG A 164 -6.27 -16.09 6.93
C ARG A 164 -5.15 -16.82 7.66
N ALA A 165 -3.90 -16.36 7.52
CA ALA A 165 -2.77 -16.93 8.26
C ALA A 165 -2.97 -16.84 9.78
N GLY A 166 -3.65 -15.79 10.27
CA GLY A 166 -4.08 -15.63 11.66
C GLY A 166 -5.31 -16.48 12.06
N GLY A 167 -5.83 -17.32 11.17
CA GLY A 167 -6.98 -18.20 11.45
C GLY A 167 -8.34 -17.49 11.47
N LEU A 168 -8.47 -16.30 10.88
CA LEU A 168 -9.73 -15.57 10.82
C LEU A 168 -10.64 -16.10 9.70
N ARG A 169 -11.94 -15.96 9.88
CA ARG A 169 -12.93 -16.07 8.80
C ARG A 169 -13.06 -14.72 8.13
N ILE A 170 -13.04 -14.70 6.79
CA ILE A 170 -12.95 -13.45 6.05
C ILE A 170 -14.13 -13.30 5.11
N VAL A 171 -14.84 -12.17 5.23
CA VAL A 171 -15.78 -11.69 4.24
C VAL A 171 -15.11 -10.56 3.46
N GLY A 172 -14.90 -10.76 2.17
CA GLY A 172 -14.21 -9.83 1.30
C GLY A 172 -15.16 -9.07 0.38
N VAL A 173 -15.31 -7.77 0.55
CA VAL A 173 -16.11 -6.92 -0.34
C VAL A 173 -15.26 -6.42 -1.49
N ALA A 174 -15.67 -6.72 -2.71
CA ALA A 174 -15.04 -6.25 -3.94
C ALA A 174 -16.06 -6.18 -5.09
N SER A 175 -15.69 -5.56 -6.22
CA SER A 175 -16.54 -5.64 -7.43
C SER A 175 -16.64 -7.09 -7.90
N GLU A 176 -17.72 -7.43 -8.61
CA GLU A 176 -17.95 -8.78 -9.14
C GLU A 176 -16.78 -9.26 -10.01
N ALA A 177 -16.16 -8.34 -10.77
CA ALA A 177 -14.99 -8.66 -11.59
C ALA A 177 -13.77 -9.16 -10.80
N LYS A 178 -13.74 -8.98 -9.47
CA LYS A 178 -12.65 -9.42 -8.58
C LYS A 178 -13.02 -10.63 -7.72
N LYS A 179 -14.20 -11.22 -7.94
CA LYS A 179 -14.73 -12.35 -7.17
C LYS A 179 -13.74 -13.51 -7.13
N ASP A 180 -13.32 -14.01 -8.28
CA ASP A 180 -12.43 -15.18 -8.38
C ASP A 180 -11.11 -14.94 -7.61
N LEU A 181 -10.57 -13.70 -7.67
CA LEU A 181 -9.38 -13.34 -6.90
C LEU A 181 -9.64 -13.43 -5.40
N VAL A 182 -10.71 -12.80 -4.91
CA VAL A 182 -11.04 -12.77 -3.48
C VAL A 182 -11.28 -14.18 -2.93
N GLU A 183 -12.01 -15.02 -3.67
CA GLU A 183 -12.28 -16.41 -3.30
C GLU A 183 -11.01 -17.28 -3.36
N SER A 184 -10.13 -17.08 -4.35
CA SER A 184 -8.86 -17.80 -4.43
C SER A 184 -7.93 -17.54 -3.23
N LEU A 185 -8.07 -16.38 -2.57
CA LEU A 185 -7.35 -16.03 -1.36
C LEU A 185 -7.98 -16.64 -0.09
N GLY A 186 -9.16 -17.27 -0.20
CA GLY A 186 -9.86 -17.94 0.89
C GLY A 186 -10.85 -17.05 1.66
N ALA A 187 -11.29 -15.93 1.08
CA ALA A 187 -12.37 -15.11 1.63
C ALA A 187 -13.71 -15.45 0.97
N VAL A 188 -14.81 -15.29 1.69
CA VAL A 188 -16.15 -15.31 1.10
C VAL A 188 -16.38 -13.97 0.41
N HIS A 189 -16.58 -13.99 -0.92
CA HIS A 189 -16.81 -12.77 -1.69
C HIS A 189 -18.22 -12.22 -1.47
N VAL A 190 -18.31 -10.91 -1.31
CA VAL A 190 -19.56 -10.12 -1.36
C VAL A 190 -19.36 -8.99 -2.37
N ALA A 191 -20.28 -8.88 -3.34
CA ALA A 191 -20.23 -7.82 -4.32
C ALA A 191 -20.39 -6.43 -3.67
N SER A 192 -19.60 -5.44 -4.07
CA SER A 192 -19.78 -4.04 -3.68
C SER A 192 -21.07 -3.46 -4.28
N GLY A 193 -21.57 -2.36 -3.72
CA GLY A 193 -22.75 -1.64 -4.20
C GLY A 193 -23.92 -1.59 -3.21
N PRO A 194 -25.13 -1.21 -3.63
CA PRO A 194 -26.29 -1.05 -2.77
C PRO A 194 -26.58 -2.30 -1.93
N GLU A 195 -27.23 -2.14 -0.79
CA GLU A 195 -27.61 -3.25 0.12
C GLU A 195 -26.43 -4.09 0.64
N LEU A 196 -25.23 -3.49 0.70
CA LEU A 196 -24.02 -4.17 1.14
C LEU A 196 -24.21 -4.88 2.48
N ALA A 197 -24.79 -4.20 3.47
CA ALA A 197 -24.96 -4.75 4.80
C ALA A 197 -25.86 -6.00 4.80
N GLU A 198 -26.90 -6.04 3.98
CA GLU A 198 -27.79 -7.20 3.86
C GLU A 198 -27.08 -8.39 3.24
N ARG A 199 -26.31 -8.16 2.16
CA ARG A 199 -25.50 -9.23 1.54
C ARG A 199 -24.45 -9.79 2.49
N VAL A 200 -23.82 -8.94 3.31
CA VAL A 200 -22.86 -9.40 4.32
C VAL A 200 -23.57 -10.23 5.39
N ARG A 201 -24.75 -9.81 5.90
CA ARG A 201 -25.53 -10.60 6.87
C ARG A 201 -25.95 -11.97 6.32
N ALA A 202 -26.25 -12.06 5.02
CA ALA A 202 -26.61 -13.32 4.38
C ALA A 202 -25.47 -14.36 4.40
N VAL A 203 -24.21 -13.94 4.27
CA VAL A 203 -23.04 -14.84 4.28
C VAL A 203 -22.38 -14.96 5.66
N ALA A 204 -22.67 -14.04 6.57
CA ALA A 204 -22.19 -14.03 7.95
C ALA A 204 -23.35 -13.85 8.94
N PRO A 205 -24.27 -14.84 9.05
CA PRO A 205 -25.46 -14.71 9.91
C PRO A 205 -25.12 -14.59 11.41
N GLY A 206 -23.94 -15.03 11.82
CA GLY A 206 -23.40 -14.80 13.18
C GLY A 206 -22.83 -13.40 13.40
N GLY A 207 -22.87 -12.52 12.39
CA GLY A 207 -22.29 -11.19 12.45
C GLY A 207 -20.81 -11.14 12.07
N VAL A 208 -20.24 -9.94 12.13
CA VAL A 208 -18.81 -9.68 11.94
C VAL A 208 -18.21 -9.10 13.23
N ASP A 209 -17.02 -9.55 13.60
CA ASP A 209 -16.33 -9.12 14.82
C ASP A 209 -15.54 -7.83 14.62
N ALA A 210 -15.12 -7.57 13.39
CA ALA A 210 -14.40 -6.34 13.03
C ALA A 210 -14.59 -5.97 11.54
N VAL A 211 -14.32 -4.71 11.24
CA VAL A 211 -14.28 -4.18 9.86
C VAL A 211 -12.93 -3.52 9.59
N PHE A 212 -12.28 -3.94 8.54
CA PHE A 212 -11.12 -3.27 7.95
C PHE A 212 -11.52 -2.64 6.62
N ASP A 213 -11.77 -1.34 6.65
CA ASP A 213 -12.17 -0.61 5.46
C ASP A 213 -10.97 -0.09 4.65
N LEU A 214 -11.06 -0.24 3.31
CA LEU A 214 -10.06 0.20 2.35
C LEU A 214 -10.68 1.01 1.20
N VAL A 215 -11.93 1.44 1.36
CA VAL A 215 -12.70 2.17 0.34
C VAL A 215 -13.12 3.56 0.82
N GLY A 216 -13.70 3.65 2.02
CA GLY A 216 -14.25 4.90 2.57
C GLY A 216 -15.67 5.20 2.14
N GLY A 217 -16.14 6.41 2.45
CA GLY A 217 -17.45 6.94 2.07
C GLY A 217 -18.63 6.02 2.45
N GLU A 218 -19.60 5.92 1.55
CA GLU A 218 -20.82 5.11 1.76
C GLU A 218 -20.55 3.64 2.07
N VAL A 219 -19.47 3.07 1.50
CA VAL A 219 -19.09 1.68 1.78
C VAL A 219 -18.66 1.51 3.23
N LEU A 220 -17.86 2.43 3.77
CA LEU A 220 -17.46 2.46 5.16
C LEU A 220 -18.68 2.66 6.09
N GLU A 221 -19.58 3.57 5.73
CA GLU A 221 -20.81 3.82 6.50
C GLU A 221 -21.70 2.58 6.57
N ALA A 222 -21.92 1.92 5.42
CA ALA A 222 -22.70 0.67 5.37
C ALA A 222 -22.04 -0.45 6.19
N ALA A 223 -20.72 -0.64 6.02
CA ALA A 223 -19.98 -1.66 6.77
C ALA A 223 -20.00 -1.40 8.29
N ALA A 224 -19.95 -0.15 8.70
CA ALA A 224 -20.04 0.24 10.10
C ALA A 224 -21.35 -0.21 10.74
N THR A 225 -22.48 -0.26 10.03
CA THR A 225 -23.78 -0.72 10.60
C THR A 225 -23.78 -2.17 11.03
N LEU A 226 -22.77 -2.94 10.61
CA LEU A 226 -22.63 -4.37 10.97
C LEU A 226 -21.94 -4.60 12.31
N LEU A 227 -21.32 -3.53 12.88
CA LEU A 227 -20.62 -3.61 14.16
C LEU A 227 -21.43 -2.98 15.30
N THR A 228 -21.43 -3.64 16.45
CA THR A 228 -21.88 -3.06 17.72
C THR A 228 -20.72 -2.29 18.38
N ASP A 229 -19.54 -2.90 18.44
CA ASP A 229 -18.32 -2.29 18.99
C ASP A 229 -17.55 -1.54 17.89
N ARG A 230 -17.63 -0.21 17.92
CA ARG A 230 -16.95 0.67 16.95
C ARG A 230 -15.44 0.72 17.12
N THR A 231 -14.88 0.26 18.24
CA THR A 231 -13.43 0.14 18.42
C THR A 231 -12.81 -0.89 17.48
N LYS A 232 -13.64 -1.78 16.92
CA LYS A 232 -13.26 -2.78 15.91
C LYS A 232 -13.48 -2.32 14.46
N LEU A 233 -13.77 -1.03 14.25
CA LEU A 233 -13.85 -0.39 12.93
C LEU A 233 -12.57 0.35 12.64
N ILE A 234 -11.80 -0.09 11.63
CA ILE A 234 -10.61 0.62 11.17
C ILE A 234 -10.67 0.92 9.68
N THR A 235 -10.00 1.99 9.25
CA THR A 235 -9.88 2.33 7.82
C THR A 235 -8.45 2.64 7.40
N GLY A 236 -8.09 2.22 6.19
CA GLY A 236 -6.91 2.66 5.46
C GLY A 236 -7.19 3.80 4.46
N ALA A 237 -8.47 4.20 4.27
CA ALA A 237 -8.91 5.05 3.18
C ALA A 237 -9.46 6.42 3.62
N ASP A 238 -10.35 6.46 4.63
CA ASP A 238 -11.16 7.64 4.97
C ASP A 238 -11.16 7.93 6.47
N ARG A 239 -10.19 8.78 6.88
CA ARG A 239 -9.96 9.13 8.29
C ARG A 239 -11.08 9.95 8.90
N GLU A 240 -11.71 10.80 8.12
CA GLU A 240 -12.77 11.71 8.60
C GLU A 240 -14.04 10.91 8.89
N THR A 241 -14.50 10.12 7.94
CA THR A 241 -15.69 9.30 8.11
C THR A 241 -15.52 8.26 9.23
N VAL A 242 -14.38 7.58 9.33
CA VAL A 242 -14.17 6.59 10.39
C VAL A 242 -14.20 7.21 11.79
N ALA A 243 -13.64 8.41 11.97
CA ALA A 243 -13.67 9.12 13.23
C ALA A 243 -15.10 9.52 13.62
N ARG A 244 -15.88 10.02 12.67
CA ARG A 244 -17.31 10.34 12.87
C ARG A 244 -18.14 9.11 13.27
N LEU A 245 -17.76 7.93 12.77
CA LEU A 245 -18.42 6.66 13.07
C LEU A 245 -17.93 6.01 14.38
N GLY A 246 -16.97 6.60 15.08
CA GLY A 246 -16.44 6.08 16.33
C GLY A 246 -15.35 5.02 16.17
N GLY A 247 -14.84 4.82 14.96
CA GLY A 247 -13.71 3.96 14.65
C GLY A 247 -12.38 4.72 14.60
N ALA A 248 -11.33 4.09 14.03
CA ALA A 248 -10.00 4.65 13.96
C ALA A 248 -9.34 4.43 12.59
N PRO A 249 -8.42 5.31 12.15
CA PRO A 249 -7.55 5.00 11.02
C PRO A 249 -6.54 3.91 11.40
N VAL A 250 -6.01 3.20 10.40
CA VAL A 250 -4.88 2.29 10.61
C VAL A 250 -3.69 3.06 11.17
N ALA A 251 -3.19 2.59 12.31
CA ALA A 251 -2.00 3.12 12.98
C ALA A 251 -0.73 2.56 12.31
N ARG A 252 -0.24 3.24 11.27
CA ARG A 252 0.93 2.82 10.49
C ARG A 252 2.22 3.05 11.28
N ALA A 253 2.93 1.98 11.63
CA ALA A 253 4.21 2.08 12.34
C ALA A 253 5.32 2.67 11.47
N ARG A 254 5.37 2.34 10.17
CA ARG A 254 6.37 2.86 9.20
C ARG A 254 7.80 2.75 9.69
N THR A 255 8.22 1.54 10.02
CA THR A 255 9.56 1.24 10.52
C THR A 255 10.19 0.12 9.69
N ALA A 256 11.54 0.06 9.69
CA ALA A 256 12.30 -1.06 9.11
C ALA A 256 11.82 -2.41 9.68
N ALA A 257 11.56 -2.50 10.98
CA ALA A 257 11.07 -3.73 11.62
C ALA A 257 9.74 -4.26 11.05
N VAL A 258 8.81 -3.37 10.64
CA VAL A 258 7.58 -3.79 9.94
C VAL A 258 7.92 -4.29 8.54
N LEU A 259 8.87 -3.66 7.85
CA LEU A 259 9.31 -4.11 6.52
C LEU A 259 9.96 -5.49 6.61
N ASP A 260 10.84 -5.72 7.59
CA ASP A 260 11.44 -7.03 7.84
C ASP A 260 10.37 -8.09 8.12
N ALA A 261 9.36 -7.76 8.95
CA ALA A 261 8.28 -8.68 9.28
C ALA A 261 7.44 -9.07 8.04
N VAL A 262 7.04 -8.11 7.21
CA VAL A 262 6.27 -8.42 5.99
C VAL A 262 7.10 -9.13 4.93
N ALA A 263 8.41 -8.86 4.84
CA ALA A 263 9.32 -9.57 3.97
C ALA A 263 9.50 -11.03 4.42
N ALA A 264 9.61 -11.28 5.71
CA ALA A 264 9.67 -12.64 6.26
C ALA A 264 8.41 -13.44 5.94
N LEU A 265 7.22 -12.83 6.10
CA LEU A 265 5.95 -13.45 5.73
C LEU A 265 5.84 -13.72 4.21
N ALA A 266 6.43 -12.85 3.39
CA ALA A 266 6.45 -13.06 1.94
C ALA A 266 7.37 -14.22 1.54
N VAL A 267 8.54 -14.32 2.15
CA VAL A 267 9.47 -15.45 1.94
C VAL A 267 8.91 -16.75 2.50
N GLY A 268 8.24 -16.70 3.66
CA GLY A 268 7.58 -17.84 4.31
C GLY A 268 6.33 -18.36 3.57
N GLY A 269 5.81 -17.58 2.61
CA GLY A 269 4.66 -17.98 1.80
C GLY A 269 3.29 -17.63 2.42
N GLU A 270 3.25 -17.03 3.60
CA GLU A 270 2.00 -16.54 4.22
C GLU A 270 1.44 -15.29 3.54
N LEU A 271 2.33 -14.52 2.88
CA LEU A 271 2.00 -13.32 2.12
C LEU A 271 2.60 -13.42 0.71
N LYS A 272 1.78 -13.67 -0.29
CA LYS A 272 2.22 -13.63 -1.68
C LYS A 272 1.94 -12.25 -2.26
N PRO A 273 2.94 -11.47 -2.68
CA PRO A 273 2.74 -10.26 -3.46
C PRO A 273 1.92 -10.57 -4.71
N TYR A 274 0.90 -9.78 -4.97
CA TYR A 274 0.00 -10.02 -6.10
C TYR A 274 0.13 -8.91 -7.12
N VAL A 275 1.26 -8.93 -7.86
CA VAL A 275 1.53 -7.98 -8.95
C VAL A 275 0.81 -8.48 -10.20
N THR A 276 -0.05 -7.66 -10.77
CA THR A 276 -0.86 -8.03 -11.94
C THR A 276 -0.47 -7.29 -13.21
N ARG A 277 0.19 -6.15 -13.07
CA ARG A 277 0.67 -5.35 -14.20
C ARG A 277 1.97 -4.64 -13.83
N THR A 278 2.90 -4.62 -14.77
CA THR A 278 4.10 -3.79 -14.73
C THR A 278 4.10 -2.81 -15.88
N PHE A 279 4.76 -1.67 -15.67
CA PHE A 279 4.92 -0.61 -16.66
C PHE A 279 6.35 -0.07 -16.58
N PRO A 280 7.00 0.26 -17.69
CA PRO A 280 8.26 1.01 -17.64
C PRO A 280 8.01 2.44 -17.10
N LEU A 281 9.07 3.09 -16.60
CA LEU A 281 8.98 4.45 -16.01
C LEU A 281 8.36 5.48 -16.99
N GLU A 282 8.61 5.34 -18.27
CA GLU A 282 8.06 6.18 -19.33
C GLU A 282 6.53 6.10 -19.44
N LEU A 283 5.95 5.00 -18.97
CA LEU A 283 4.50 4.78 -18.93
C LEU A 283 3.91 4.95 -17.51
N ALA A 284 4.60 5.65 -16.63
CA ALA A 284 4.14 5.92 -15.26
C ALA A 284 2.74 6.57 -15.21
N ALA A 285 2.39 7.40 -16.20
CA ALA A 285 1.04 7.97 -16.36
C ALA A 285 -0.04 6.89 -16.47
N GLU A 286 0.21 5.85 -17.27
CA GLU A 286 -0.74 4.75 -17.47
C GLU A 286 -0.85 3.87 -16.22
N ALA A 287 0.29 3.62 -15.56
CA ALA A 287 0.33 2.90 -14.30
C ALA A 287 -0.51 3.61 -13.23
N LEU A 288 -0.33 4.94 -13.09
CA LEU A 288 -1.05 5.77 -12.13
C LEU A 288 -2.55 5.80 -12.43
N ARG A 289 -2.94 6.00 -13.71
CA ARG A 289 -4.34 5.99 -14.17
C ARG A 289 -5.03 4.66 -13.87
N THR A 290 -4.35 3.52 -14.08
CA THR A 290 -4.90 2.18 -13.76
C THR A 290 -5.35 2.07 -12.30
N VAL A 291 -4.61 2.73 -11.39
CA VAL A 291 -4.94 2.72 -9.95
C VAL A 291 -5.95 3.81 -9.60
N GLU A 292 -5.89 4.97 -10.23
CA GLU A 292 -6.83 6.09 -10.03
C GLU A 292 -8.26 5.72 -10.43
N GLU A 293 -8.43 5.01 -11.54
CA GLU A 293 -9.73 4.52 -12.02
C GLU A 293 -10.32 3.36 -11.19
N GLY A 294 -9.57 2.84 -10.21
CA GLY A 294 -10.03 1.76 -9.33
C GLY A 294 -10.07 0.36 -9.98
N HIS A 295 -9.55 0.21 -11.20
CA HIS A 295 -9.59 -1.04 -11.96
C HIS A 295 -8.47 -2.02 -11.57
N ALA A 296 -7.48 -1.59 -10.78
CA ALA A 296 -6.38 -2.44 -10.36
C ALA A 296 -6.88 -3.66 -9.57
N ARG A 297 -6.39 -4.85 -9.94
CA ARG A 297 -6.48 -6.08 -9.15
C ARG A 297 -5.12 -6.26 -8.47
N GLY A 298 -5.09 -6.40 -7.14
CA GLY A 298 -3.80 -6.46 -6.44
C GLY A 298 -2.94 -5.22 -6.67
N LYS A 299 -1.68 -5.41 -7.07
CA LYS A 299 -0.68 -4.35 -7.23
C LYS A 299 -0.31 -4.09 -8.68
N VAL A 300 -0.03 -2.81 -8.93
CA VAL A 300 0.60 -2.28 -10.15
C VAL A 300 1.99 -1.79 -9.76
N VAL A 301 3.00 -2.04 -10.60
CA VAL A 301 4.39 -1.69 -10.34
C VAL A 301 4.98 -0.99 -11.57
N ILE A 302 5.81 0.02 -11.34
CA ILE A 302 6.66 0.64 -12.33
C ILE A 302 8.03 -0.02 -12.23
N GLU A 303 8.52 -0.58 -13.33
CA GLU A 303 9.88 -1.10 -13.47
C GLU A 303 10.77 -0.01 -14.04
N VAL A 304 11.94 0.15 -13.43
CA VAL A 304 12.95 1.12 -13.85
C VAL A 304 14.10 0.33 -14.45
N ALA A 305 14.41 0.60 -15.73
CA ALA A 305 15.52 -0.07 -16.42
C ALA A 305 16.88 0.28 -15.78
N GLU A 306 17.87 -0.63 -15.97
CA GLU A 306 19.26 -0.39 -15.56
C GLU A 306 19.92 0.68 -16.41
#